data_8b4f27153c66bc175907ff5b99c60424
#
_entry.id   8b4f27153c66bc175907ff5b99c60424
#
_cell.length_a   1.000
_cell.length_b   1.000
_cell.length_c   1.000
_cell.angle_alpha   90.00
_cell.angle_beta   90.00
_cell.angle_gamma   90.00
#
_symmetry.space_group_name_H-M   'P 1'
#
loop_
_entity.id
_entity.type
_entity.pdbx_description
1 polymer ?
#
loop_
_entity_poly.entity_id
_entity_poly.type
_entity_poly.pdbx_seq_one_letter_code
_entity_poly.pdbx_strand_id
1 'polypeptide(L)'
;MPDNIRFDIDRDVRIGLPEAVFCEGKSHDALLSLLKRFASDDEKPILFTRLSESVWARVPKDLRASYDYDPLPHTAWHRTCPRHETGLASIVSAGTADAFVTHEVARTLEYLGWTVRLFEDCGVAGLWRIQAARDDINKGDVVVVCAGLDAALASVMGGLTSKPVFAVPTSVGYGIAEGGRAALSSCLASCAPGVAVMNIDNGYGAACAAARVLSLLESMRTAR
;
A
#
# COMPACT_ATOMS: atom_id res chain seq x y z
N MET A 1 10.97 2.92 -27.28
CA MET A 1 11.29 2.66 -25.87
C MET A 1 12.81 2.68 -25.70
N PRO A 2 13.34 3.11 -24.55
CA PRO A 2 14.71 2.74 -24.23
C PRO A 2 14.79 1.20 -24.32
N ASP A 3 15.76 0.66 -25.05
CA ASP A 3 15.91 -0.77 -25.37
C ASP A 3 16.10 -1.70 -24.15
N ASN A 4 16.14 -1.11 -22.94
CA ASN A 4 16.40 -1.81 -21.68
C ASN A 4 15.17 -2.00 -20.77
N ILE A 5 13.96 -1.55 -21.16
CA ILE A 5 12.75 -1.75 -20.36
C ILE A 5 12.05 -3.04 -20.79
N ARG A 6 12.12 -4.06 -19.92
CA ARG A 6 11.37 -5.31 -20.06
C ARG A 6 10.26 -5.35 -19.03
N PHE A 7 9.04 -5.03 -19.44
CA PHE A 7 7.86 -5.09 -18.59
C PHE A 7 7.30 -6.51 -18.57
N ASP A 8 7.02 -7.04 -17.38
CA ASP A 8 6.53 -8.41 -17.14
C ASP A 8 5.00 -8.45 -17.29
N ILE A 9 4.55 -8.51 -18.53
CA ILE A 9 3.14 -8.31 -18.89
C ILE A 9 2.22 -9.45 -18.43
N ASP A 10 2.77 -10.64 -18.21
CA ASP A 10 2.04 -11.85 -17.79
C ASP A 10 2.27 -12.16 -16.29
N ARG A 11 2.68 -11.17 -15.52
CA ARG A 11 2.96 -11.34 -14.11
C ARG A 11 1.72 -11.71 -13.30
N ASP A 12 0.59 -11.12 -13.63
CA ASP A 12 -0.72 -11.39 -13.02
C ASP A 12 -1.13 -12.86 -13.16
N VAL A 13 -0.93 -13.46 -14.33
CA VAL A 13 -1.18 -14.90 -14.57
C VAL A 13 -0.28 -15.79 -13.71
N ARG A 14 0.98 -15.39 -13.51
CA ARG A 14 1.96 -16.22 -12.80
C ARG A 14 1.89 -16.11 -11.30
N ILE A 15 1.65 -14.90 -10.77
CA ILE A 15 1.67 -14.64 -9.32
C ILE A 15 0.40 -14.01 -8.75
N GLY A 16 -0.64 -13.82 -9.56
CA GLY A 16 -1.91 -13.23 -9.16
C GLY A 16 -1.87 -11.72 -8.92
N LEU A 17 -0.79 -11.04 -9.30
CA LEU A 17 -0.59 -9.60 -9.11
C LEU A 17 0.05 -9.00 -10.36
N PRO A 18 -0.52 -7.95 -10.98
CA PRO A 18 0.09 -7.28 -12.12
C PRO A 18 1.40 -6.58 -11.72
N GLU A 19 2.26 -6.32 -12.71
CA GLU A 19 3.44 -5.50 -12.48
C GLU A 19 3.05 -4.06 -12.23
N ALA A 20 3.75 -3.42 -11.26
CA ALA A 20 3.70 -1.99 -11.02
C ALA A 20 5.04 -1.34 -11.35
N VAL A 21 5.00 -0.08 -11.73
CA VAL A 21 6.19 0.72 -12.01
C VAL A 21 6.65 1.42 -10.74
N PHE A 22 7.79 1.00 -10.19
CA PHE A 22 8.49 1.75 -9.15
C PHE A 22 9.24 2.92 -9.81
N CYS A 23 8.79 4.15 -9.56
CA CYS A 23 9.26 5.33 -10.28
C CYS A 23 10.55 5.93 -9.74
N GLU A 24 10.80 5.76 -8.44
CA GLU A 24 11.98 6.33 -7.78
C GLU A 24 13.27 5.80 -8.43
N GLY A 25 14.20 6.71 -8.72
CA GLY A 25 15.46 6.39 -9.39
C GLY A 25 15.38 6.16 -10.90
N LYS A 26 14.19 6.13 -11.51
CA LYS A 26 14.07 6.05 -12.97
C LYS A 26 14.25 7.42 -13.62
N SER A 27 14.85 7.44 -14.82
CA SER A 27 14.97 8.65 -15.61
C SER A 27 13.60 9.15 -16.06
N HIS A 28 13.49 10.48 -16.25
CA HIS A 28 12.25 11.10 -16.75
C HIS A 28 11.81 10.51 -18.09
N ASP A 29 12.76 10.28 -19.01
CA ASP A 29 12.46 9.75 -20.35
C ASP A 29 11.92 8.30 -20.28
N ALA A 30 12.47 7.48 -19.37
CA ALA A 30 11.98 6.12 -19.12
C ALA A 30 10.53 6.15 -18.57
N LEU A 31 10.26 7.03 -17.59
CA LEU A 31 8.91 7.17 -17.03
C LEU A 31 7.92 7.71 -18.07
N LEU A 32 8.31 8.75 -18.85
CA LEU A 32 7.47 9.31 -19.90
C LEU A 32 7.15 8.25 -20.99
N SER A 33 8.13 7.43 -21.36
CA SER A 33 7.93 6.32 -22.31
C SER A 33 6.92 5.30 -21.79
N LEU A 34 7.02 4.90 -20.51
CA LEU A 34 6.07 3.99 -19.87
C LEU A 34 4.66 4.60 -19.80
N LEU A 35 4.54 5.85 -19.33
CA LEU A 35 3.27 6.55 -19.27
C LEU A 35 2.58 6.62 -20.65
N LYS A 36 3.32 6.97 -21.71
CA LYS A 36 2.78 7.00 -23.08
C LYS A 36 2.30 5.62 -23.56
N ARG A 37 3.07 4.57 -23.24
CA ARG A 37 2.71 3.20 -23.63
C ARG A 37 1.39 2.80 -23.03
N PHE A 38 1.24 2.93 -21.69
CA PHE A 38 0.06 2.46 -21.00
C PHE A 38 -1.17 3.36 -21.18
N ALA A 39 -0.99 4.65 -21.50
CA ALA A 39 -2.10 5.51 -21.88
C ALA A 39 -2.75 5.10 -23.22
N SER A 40 -2.00 4.39 -24.09
CA SER A 40 -2.49 3.88 -25.37
C SER A 40 -2.92 2.41 -25.31
N ASP A 41 -2.68 1.70 -24.21
CA ASP A 41 -3.06 0.30 -24.00
C ASP A 41 -4.38 0.24 -23.21
N ASP A 42 -5.49 0.14 -23.95
CA ASP A 42 -6.83 0.14 -23.37
C ASP A 42 -7.20 -1.13 -22.61
N GLU A 43 -6.39 -2.16 -22.67
CA GLU A 43 -6.72 -3.46 -22.09
C GLU A 43 -6.06 -3.70 -20.73
N LYS A 44 -4.90 -3.09 -20.45
CA LYS A 44 -4.11 -3.43 -19.27
C LYS A 44 -4.09 -2.31 -18.22
N PRO A 45 -4.48 -2.61 -16.98
CA PRO A 45 -4.30 -1.69 -15.86
C PRO A 45 -2.80 -1.56 -15.54
N ILE A 46 -2.42 -0.38 -15.04
CA ILE A 46 -1.05 -0.10 -14.61
C ILE A 46 -1.03 0.82 -13.41
N LEU A 47 -0.19 0.51 -12.43
CA LEU A 47 0.09 1.33 -11.26
C LEU A 47 1.53 1.85 -11.32
N PHE A 48 1.69 3.13 -11.06
CA PHE A 48 2.97 3.79 -10.82
C PHE A 48 3.05 4.17 -9.34
N THR A 49 4.09 3.71 -8.63
CA THR A 49 4.35 4.06 -7.23
C THR A 49 5.58 4.95 -7.13
N ARG A 50 5.66 5.77 -6.08
CA ARG A 50 6.77 6.72 -5.86
C ARG A 50 6.96 7.69 -7.03
N LEU A 51 5.88 8.08 -7.68
CA LEU A 51 5.87 9.09 -8.75
C LEU A 51 5.76 10.49 -8.13
N SER A 52 6.88 11.12 -7.82
CA SER A 52 6.90 12.42 -7.15
C SER A 52 6.18 13.53 -7.95
N GLU A 53 5.63 14.50 -7.22
CA GLU A 53 4.96 15.66 -7.83
C GLU A 53 5.86 16.42 -8.82
N SER A 54 7.15 16.54 -8.51
CA SER A 54 8.12 17.22 -9.37
C SER A 54 8.33 16.52 -10.72
N VAL A 55 8.28 15.18 -10.71
CA VAL A 55 8.32 14.36 -11.94
C VAL A 55 6.98 14.46 -12.66
N TRP A 56 5.87 14.30 -11.92
CA TRP A 56 4.52 14.39 -12.47
C TRP A 56 4.21 15.73 -13.15
N ALA A 57 4.65 16.85 -12.56
CA ALA A 57 4.47 18.18 -13.11
C ALA A 57 5.11 18.38 -14.52
N ARG A 58 6.14 17.58 -14.83
CA ARG A 58 6.84 17.60 -16.13
C ARG A 58 6.18 16.70 -17.19
N VAL A 59 5.21 15.88 -16.81
CA VAL A 59 4.44 15.06 -17.77
C VAL A 59 3.48 15.96 -18.55
N PRO A 60 3.36 15.83 -19.89
CA PRO A 60 2.42 16.60 -20.71
C PRO A 60 0.99 16.54 -20.18
N LYS A 61 0.25 17.66 -20.27
CA LYS A 61 -1.10 17.77 -19.68
C LYS A 61 -2.10 16.78 -20.27
N ASP A 62 -2.05 16.57 -21.57
CA ASP A 62 -2.87 15.62 -22.31
C ASP A 62 -2.64 14.18 -21.81
N LEU A 63 -1.38 13.81 -21.58
CA LEU A 63 -1.01 12.51 -21.05
C LEU A 63 -1.43 12.35 -19.59
N ARG A 64 -1.30 13.40 -18.78
CA ARG A 64 -1.75 13.38 -17.38
C ARG A 64 -3.26 13.13 -17.25
N ALA A 65 -4.05 13.62 -18.20
CA ALA A 65 -5.50 13.43 -18.20
C ALA A 65 -5.94 11.95 -18.33
N SER A 66 -5.04 11.05 -18.76
CA SER A 66 -5.30 9.61 -18.85
C SER A 66 -5.07 8.86 -17.52
N TYR A 67 -4.60 9.56 -16.49
CA TYR A 67 -4.22 8.94 -15.21
C TYR A 67 -4.95 9.56 -14.03
N ASP A 68 -5.29 8.74 -13.07
CA ASP A 68 -5.67 9.17 -11.74
C ASP A 68 -4.40 9.26 -10.89
N TYR A 69 -3.95 10.49 -10.61
CA TYR A 69 -2.75 10.77 -9.80
C TYR A 69 -3.12 11.32 -8.44
N ASP A 70 -2.58 10.70 -7.40
CA ASP A 70 -2.69 11.20 -6.03
C ASP A 70 -1.31 11.69 -5.55
N PRO A 71 -1.17 12.99 -5.22
CA PRO A 71 0.08 13.56 -4.76
C PRO A 71 0.48 13.12 -3.34
N LEU A 72 -0.46 12.69 -2.49
CA LEU A 72 -0.15 12.30 -1.12
C LEU A 72 0.71 11.03 -1.08
N PRO A 73 0.29 9.88 -1.65
CA PRO A 73 1.13 8.67 -1.72
C PRO A 73 2.04 8.63 -2.95
N HIS A 74 2.10 9.67 -3.76
CA HIS A 74 2.86 9.70 -5.02
C HIS A 74 2.52 8.52 -5.95
N THR A 75 1.24 8.20 -6.11
CA THR A 75 0.78 7.10 -6.97
C THR A 75 -0.04 7.61 -8.15
N ALA A 76 0.07 6.91 -9.27
CA ALA A 76 -0.81 7.12 -10.42
C ALA A 76 -1.24 5.77 -10.99
N TRP A 77 -2.45 5.68 -11.49
CA TRP A 77 -2.88 4.54 -12.29
C TRP A 77 -3.59 4.96 -13.57
N HIS A 78 -3.47 4.13 -14.57
CA HIS A 78 -4.34 4.13 -15.74
C HIS A 78 -5.16 2.84 -15.66
N ARG A 79 -6.47 2.98 -15.38
CA ARG A 79 -7.39 1.89 -15.07
C ARG A 79 -7.01 1.09 -13.80
N THR A 80 -7.98 0.39 -13.26
CA THR A 80 -7.81 -0.53 -12.14
C THR A 80 -8.04 -1.97 -12.61
N CYS A 81 -7.60 -2.93 -11.82
CA CYS A 81 -7.99 -4.32 -11.97
C CYS A 81 -9.51 -4.48 -11.77
N PRO A 82 -10.11 -5.56 -12.28
CA PRO A 82 -11.50 -5.88 -12.02
C PRO A 82 -11.79 -5.88 -10.52
N ARG A 83 -12.98 -5.37 -10.15
CA ARG A 83 -13.38 -5.30 -8.75
C ARG A 83 -13.69 -6.69 -8.21
N HIS A 84 -13.17 -6.98 -7.02
CA HIS A 84 -13.53 -8.16 -6.24
C HIS A 84 -14.88 -7.97 -5.55
N GLU A 85 -15.69 -9.03 -5.50
CA GLU A 85 -17.02 -8.99 -4.87
C GLU A 85 -16.94 -9.06 -3.34
N THR A 86 -15.93 -9.74 -2.83
CA THR A 86 -15.73 -9.97 -1.40
C THR A 86 -14.31 -9.60 -0.99
N GLY A 87 -14.11 -9.37 0.30
CA GLY A 87 -12.81 -9.04 0.85
C GLY A 87 -12.69 -7.55 1.20
N LEU A 88 -12.31 -7.29 2.45
CA LEU A 88 -12.14 -5.95 3.01
C LEU A 88 -10.80 -5.85 3.72
N ALA A 89 -9.98 -4.88 3.35
CA ALA A 89 -8.78 -4.51 4.08
C ALA A 89 -9.05 -3.32 4.99
N SER A 90 -8.71 -3.45 6.28
CA SER A 90 -8.66 -2.34 7.22
C SER A 90 -7.22 -1.83 7.30
N ILE A 91 -7.03 -0.55 7.01
CA ILE A 91 -5.71 0.10 7.00
C ILE A 91 -5.70 1.12 8.13
N VAL A 92 -4.73 1.00 9.04
CA VAL A 92 -4.66 1.78 10.29
C VAL A 92 -3.36 2.54 10.33
N SER A 93 -3.40 3.86 10.55
CA SER A 93 -2.20 4.67 10.80
C SER A 93 -2.08 5.12 12.24
N ALA A 94 -0.84 5.25 12.74
CA ALA A 94 -0.57 5.76 14.07
C ALA A 94 -0.78 7.28 14.13
N GLY A 95 -0.27 8.01 13.16
CA GLY A 95 -0.42 9.46 13.10
C GLY A 95 -0.69 9.94 11.67
N THR A 96 -1.05 11.22 11.56
CA THR A 96 -1.28 11.86 10.24
C THR A 96 -0.01 11.95 9.40
N ALA A 97 1.17 11.91 10.02
CA ALA A 97 2.45 11.88 9.30
C ALA A 97 2.70 10.54 8.58
N ASP A 98 2.03 9.46 8.99
CA ASP A 98 2.13 8.16 8.33
C ASP A 98 1.26 8.06 7.06
N ALA A 99 0.52 9.13 6.73
CA ALA A 99 -0.46 9.14 5.64
C ALA A 99 0.14 8.75 4.27
N PHE A 100 1.37 9.16 3.97
CA PHE A 100 2.05 8.78 2.74
C PHE A 100 2.04 7.25 2.51
N VAL A 101 2.48 6.49 3.52
CA VAL A 101 2.53 5.03 3.45
C VAL A 101 1.14 4.42 3.52
N THR A 102 0.28 4.96 4.40
CA THR A 102 -1.10 4.48 4.59
C THR A 102 -1.90 4.57 3.30
N HIS A 103 -1.81 5.71 2.60
CA HIS A 103 -2.48 5.91 1.32
C HIS A 103 -1.81 5.15 0.17
N GLU A 104 -0.49 4.87 0.21
CA GLU A 104 0.13 3.96 -0.76
C GLU A 104 -0.46 2.54 -0.64
N VAL A 105 -0.70 2.04 0.59
CA VAL A 105 -1.40 0.75 0.82
C VAL A 105 -2.81 0.80 0.24
N ALA A 106 -3.59 1.83 0.60
CA ALA A 106 -4.99 1.98 0.18
C ALA A 106 -5.11 2.02 -1.33
N ARG A 107 -4.40 2.95 -1.97
CA ARG A 107 -4.40 3.13 -3.41
C ARG A 107 -3.95 1.88 -4.17
N THR A 108 -2.95 1.17 -3.65
CA THR A 108 -2.51 -0.09 -4.27
C THR A 108 -3.59 -1.17 -4.19
N LEU A 109 -4.27 -1.32 -3.06
CA LEU A 109 -5.38 -2.28 -2.92
C LEU A 109 -6.59 -1.90 -3.78
N GLU A 110 -6.95 -0.62 -3.84
CA GLU A 110 -8.01 -0.11 -4.74
C GLU A 110 -7.68 -0.35 -6.21
N TYR A 111 -6.42 -0.08 -6.61
CA TYR A 111 -5.93 -0.43 -7.94
C TYR A 111 -6.08 -1.92 -8.25
N LEU A 112 -5.79 -2.78 -7.27
CA LEU A 112 -5.95 -4.23 -7.39
C LEU A 112 -7.42 -4.69 -7.32
N GLY A 113 -8.38 -3.80 -7.16
CA GLY A 113 -9.82 -4.08 -7.15
C GLY A 113 -10.41 -4.41 -5.78
N TRP A 114 -9.64 -4.31 -4.68
CA TRP A 114 -10.10 -4.62 -3.34
C TRP A 114 -10.79 -3.45 -2.65
N THR A 115 -11.74 -3.76 -1.77
CA THR A 115 -12.38 -2.76 -0.91
C THR A 115 -11.48 -2.46 0.29
N VAL A 116 -11.33 -1.18 0.62
CA VAL A 116 -10.52 -0.70 1.73
C VAL A 116 -11.30 0.18 2.70
N ARG A 117 -10.89 0.20 3.96
CA ARG A 117 -11.27 1.19 4.97
C ARG A 117 -10.04 1.74 5.64
N LEU A 118 -9.98 3.06 5.73
CA LEU A 118 -8.91 3.80 6.41
C LEU A 118 -9.35 4.17 7.83
N PHE A 119 -8.43 4.02 8.78
CA PHE A 119 -8.53 4.43 10.17
C PHE A 119 -7.27 5.21 10.52
N GLU A 120 -7.34 6.51 10.40
CA GLU A 120 -6.18 7.39 10.56
C GLU A 120 -6.10 7.95 11.97
N ASP A 121 -4.88 8.38 12.36
CA ASP A 121 -4.58 8.98 13.67
C ASP A 121 -4.99 8.10 14.87
N CYS A 122 -4.78 6.79 14.77
CA CYS A 122 -5.07 5.81 15.81
C CYS A 122 -3.90 5.56 16.77
N GLY A 123 -2.95 6.50 16.90
CA GLY A 123 -1.75 6.36 17.70
C GLY A 123 -2.01 6.06 19.18
N VAL A 124 -1.16 5.19 19.75
CA VAL A 124 -1.32 4.64 21.12
C VAL A 124 -1.09 5.64 22.23
N ALA A 125 -0.48 6.80 21.96
CA ALA A 125 -0.39 7.89 22.94
C ALA A 125 -1.78 8.39 23.38
N GLY A 126 -2.78 8.25 22.48
CA GLY A 126 -4.19 8.38 22.83
C GLY A 126 -4.88 7.04 22.67
N LEU A 127 -4.64 6.09 23.56
CA LEU A 127 -5.10 4.70 23.44
C LEU A 127 -6.60 4.56 23.15
N TRP A 128 -7.40 5.52 23.61
CA TRP A 128 -8.84 5.60 23.36
C TRP A 128 -9.18 5.63 21.86
N ARG A 129 -8.31 6.18 21.00
CA ARG A 129 -8.51 6.29 19.54
C ARG A 129 -8.60 4.91 18.91
N ILE A 130 -7.58 4.09 19.11
CA ILE A 130 -7.57 2.72 18.57
C ILE A 130 -8.63 1.84 19.23
N GLN A 131 -8.93 2.05 20.52
CA GLN A 131 -10.00 1.33 21.20
C GLN A 131 -11.37 1.64 20.61
N ALA A 132 -11.64 2.91 20.29
CA ALA A 132 -12.90 3.33 19.64
C ALA A 132 -13.05 2.77 18.23
N ALA A 133 -11.96 2.63 17.47
CA ALA A 133 -11.97 2.12 16.10
C ALA A 133 -11.94 0.58 16.02
N ARG A 134 -11.61 -0.12 17.12
CA ARG A 134 -11.33 -1.56 17.15
C ARG A 134 -12.40 -2.42 16.46
N ASP A 135 -13.66 -2.20 16.79
CA ASP A 135 -14.74 -3.06 16.31
C ASP A 135 -15.00 -2.84 14.80
N ASP A 136 -14.80 -1.63 14.29
CA ASP A 136 -14.88 -1.33 12.87
C ASP A 136 -13.67 -1.85 12.09
N ILE A 137 -12.46 -1.78 12.67
CA ILE A 137 -11.25 -2.38 12.11
C ILE A 137 -11.43 -3.91 11.96
N ASN A 138 -12.02 -4.56 12.96
CA ASN A 138 -12.24 -6.00 12.97
C ASN A 138 -13.31 -6.50 11.97
N LYS A 139 -14.03 -5.60 11.31
CA LYS A 139 -14.89 -5.94 10.15
C LYS A 139 -14.07 -6.31 8.91
N GLY A 140 -12.80 -5.88 8.83
CA GLY A 140 -11.88 -6.28 7.77
C GLY A 140 -11.51 -7.75 7.83
N ASP A 141 -11.12 -8.31 6.70
CA ASP A 141 -10.58 -9.68 6.58
C ASP A 141 -9.06 -9.69 6.83
N VAL A 142 -8.39 -8.56 6.64
CA VAL A 142 -6.97 -8.34 6.87
C VAL A 142 -6.76 -6.93 7.44
N VAL A 143 -5.73 -6.76 8.26
CA VAL A 143 -5.36 -5.47 8.84
C VAL A 143 -3.95 -5.09 8.43
N VAL A 144 -3.77 -3.87 7.92
CA VAL A 144 -2.45 -3.28 7.66
C VAL A 144 -2.25 -2.12 8.62
N VAL A 145 -1.12 -2.10 9.34
CA VAL A 145 -0.81 -1.08 10.35
C VAL A 145 0.43 -0.30 9.92
N CYS A 146 0.30 1.01 9.69
CA CYS A 146 1.40 1.90 9.34
C CYS A 146 1.75 2.77 10.56
N ALA A 147 3.00 2.69 11.04
CA ALA A 147 3.42 3.40 12.23
C ALA A 147 4.91 3.74 12.21
N GLY A 148 5.21 5.01 12.53
CA GLY A 148 6.56 5.50 12.76
C GLY A 148 6.95 5.51 14.25
N LEU A 149 7.98 6.29 14.60
CA LEU A 149 8.55 6.39 15.93
C LEU A 149 8.99 5.00 16.47
N ASP A 150 8.31 4.51 17.50
CA ASP A 150 8.49 3.18 18.08
C ASP A 150 7.52 2.12 17.52
N ALA A 151 6.62 2.50 16.62
CA ALA A 151 5.61 1.65 15.99
C ALA A 151 4.79 0.79 16.97
N ALA A 152 4.56 1.26 18.19
CA ALA A 152 3.86 0.51 19.25
C ALA A 152 2.43 0.10 18.84
N LEU A 153 1.79 0.86 17.93
CA LEU A 153 0.47 0.53 17.38
C LEU A 153 0.42 -0.87 16.76
N ALA A 154 1.50 -1.34 16.13
CA ALA A 154 1.56 -2.65 15.52
C ALA A 154 1.37 -3.77 16.56
N SER A 155 2.06 -3.67 17.70
CA SER A 155 1.93 -4.61 18.82
C SER A 155 0.54 -4.54 19.46
N VAL A 156 0.02 -3.33 19.67
CA VAL A 156 -1.32 -3.12 20.24
C VAL A 156 -2.38 -3.72 19.33
N MET A 157 -2.30 -3.47 18.02
CA MET A 157 -3.27 -3.99 17.06
C MET A 157 -3.20 -5.52 16.97
N GLY A 158 -2.01 -6.11 17.03
CA GLY A 158 -1.83 -7.56 17.09
C GLY A 158 -2.50 -8.22 18.31
N GLY A 159 -2.67 -7.48 19.40
CA GLY A 159 -3.43 -7.91 20.59
C GLY A 159 -4.94 -7.63 20.52
N LEU A 160 -5.41 -6.84 19.55
CA LEU A 160 -6.81 -6.39 19.44
C LEU A 160 -7.58 -7.08 18.30
N THR A 161 -6.92 -7.88 17.47
CA THR A 161 -7.54 -8.52 16.31
C THR A 161 -7.12 -9.99 16.18
N SER A 162 -8.02 -10.80 15.63
CA SER A 162 -7.73 -12.18 15.20
C SER A 162 -7.43 -12.26 13.69
N LYS A 163 -7.42 -11.13 13.00
CA LYS A 163 -7.17 -11.07 11.56
C LYS A 163 -5.68 -11.11 11.26
N PRO A 164 -5.25 -11.55 10.07
CA PRO A 164 -3.86 -11.37 9.64
C PRO A 164 -3.44 -9.91 9.74
N VAL A 165 -2.28 -9.63 10.37
CA VAL A 165 -1.74 -8.28 10.57
C VAL A 165 -0.44 -8.12 9.81
N PHE A 166 -0.38 -7.10 8.94
CA PHE A 166 0.84 -6.65 8.28
C PHE A 166 1.26 -5.31 8.86
N ALA A 167 2.40 -5.26 9.55
CA ALA A 167 2.95 -4.04 10.10
C ALA A 167 3.92 -3.40 9.10
N VAL A 168 3.68 -2.13 8.77
CA VAL A 168 4.54 -1.31 7.93
C VAL A 168 5.19 -0.25 8.82
N PRO A 169 6.44 -0.45 9.25
CA PRO A 169 7.18 0.60 9.92
C PRO A 169 7.38 1.77 8.96
N THR A 170 7.13 3.00 9.41
CA THR A 170 7.37 4.18 8.58
C THR A 170 8.64 4.91 8.97
N SER A 171 9.22 5.67 8.05
CA SER A 171 10.40 6.50 8.31
C SER A 171 10.09 7.75 9.14
N VAL A 172 8.83 7.93 9.53
CA VAL A 172 8.38 9.03 10.39
C VAL A 172 9.00 8.91 11.77
N GLY A 173 9.79 9.91 12.14
CA GLY A 173 10.47 9.95 13.44
C GLY A 173 11.63 10.94 13.45
N TYR A 174 12.22 11.11 14.63
CA TYR A 174 13.36 11.98 14.84
C TYR A 174 14.32 11.38 15.89
N GLY A 175 15.55 11.87 15.95
CA GLY A 175 16.55 11.36 16.89
C GLY A 175 16.81 9.87 16.68
N ILE A 176 16.66 9.05 17.72
CA ILE A 176 16.88 7.60 17.64
C ILE A 176 15.87 6.90 16.73
N ALA A 177 14.71 7.50 16.48
CA ALA A 177 13.66 6.96 15.62
C ALA A 177 13.76 7.43 14.16
N GLU A 178 14.75 8.24 13.82
CA GLU A 178 14.93 8.76 12.46
C GLU A 178 15.11 7.62 11.45
N GLY A 179 14.44 7.74 10.27
CA GLY A 179 14.56 6.81 9.16
C GLY A 179 13.91 5.44 9.39
N GLY A 180 13.04 5.31 10.41
CA GLY A 180 12.20 4.12 10.61
C GLY A 180 12.90 2.88 11.16
N ARG A 181 14.20 2.93 11.50
CA ARG A 181 14.94 1.77 12.02
C ARG A 181 14.42 1.34 13.40
N ALA A 182 14.09 2.28 14.26
CA ALA A 182 13.49 1.98 15.55
C ALA A 182 12.10 1.35 15.37
N ALA A 183 11.28 1.89 14.48
CA ALA A 183 9.98 1.34 14.12
C ALA A 183 10.08 -0.11 13.62
N LEU A 184 11.01 -0.38 12.69
CA LEU A 184 11.25 -1.74 12.16
C LEU A 184 11.70 -2.70 13.26
N SER A 185 12.67 -2.29 14.10
CA SER A 185 13.18 -3.12 15.19
C SER A 185 12.08 -3.43 16.21
N SER A 186 11.24 -2.45 16.55
CA SER A 186 10.09 -2.62 17.45
C SER A 186 9.06 -3.60 16.87
N CYS A 187 8.68 -3.45 15.61
CA CYS A 187 7.78 -4.39 14.95
C CYS A 187 8.32 -5.83 14.97
N LEU A 188 9.61 -6.01 14.66
CA LEU A 188 10.26 -7.33 14.66
C LEU A 188 10.40 -7.94 16.07
N ALA A 189 10.53 -7.09 17.10
CA ALA A 189 10.62 -7.49 18.51
C ALA A 189 9.26 -7.59 19.21
N SER A 190 8.16 -7.42 18.45
CA SER A 190 6.80 -7.44 19.01
C SER A 190 6.50 -8.73 19.76
N CYS A 191 5.92 -8.60 20.96
CA CYS A 191 5.40 -9.73 21.72
C CYS A 191 4.03 -10.23 21.21
N ALA A 192 3.38 -9.49 20.29
CA ALA A 192 2.12 -9.91 19.68
C ALA A 192 2.40 -11.01 18.64
N PRO A 193 1.90 -12.25 18.83
CA PRO A 193 2.20 -13.34 17.92
C PRO A 193 1.50 -13.14 16.57
N GLY A 194 2.20 -13.48 15.48
CA GLY A 194 1.61 -13.50 14.14
C GLY A 194 1.57 -12.16 13.40
N VAL A 195 2.21 -11.12 13.93
CA VAL A 195 2.41 -9.86 13.19
C VAL A 195 3.49 -10.07 12.11
N ALA A 196 3.13 -9.96 10.84
CA ALA A 196 4.07 -10.00 9.73
C ALA A 196 4.61 -8.59 9.46
N VAL A 197 5.94 -8.45 9.44
CA VAL A 197 6.58 -7.13 9.32
C VAL A 197 7.08 -6.90 7.90
N MET A 198 6.70 -5.76 7.34
CA MET A 198 7.13 -5.29 6.03
C MET A 198 8.40 -4.43 6.16
N ASN A 199 9.02 -4.09 5.03
CA ASN A 199 10.13 -3.15 5.04
C ASN A 199 9.65 -1.73 5.35
N ILE A 200 10.57 -0.85 5.76
CA ILE A 200 10.29 0.57 6.03
C ILE A 200 9.66 1.23 4.80
N ASP A 201 8.56 1.98 5.03
CA ASP A 201 7.79 2.69 4.01
C ASP A 201 7.28 1.82 2.84
N ASN A 202 7.22 0.51 2.99
CA ASN A 202 6.81 -0.39 1.92
C ASN A 202 5.29 -0.63 1.91
N GLY A 203 4.52 0.43 1.64
CA GLY A 203 3.07 0.35 1.51
C GLY A 203 2.62 -0.54 0.34
N TYR A 204 3.29 -0.42 -0.82
CA TYR A 204 3.04 -1.29 -1.97
C TYR A 204 3.21 -2.78 -1.63
N GLY A 205 4.31 -3.15 -0.97
CA GLY A 205 4.55 -4.54 -0.58
C GLY A 205 3.53 -5.07 0.41
N ALA A 206 3.10 -4.23 1.38
CA ALA A 206 2.04 -4.58 2.33
C ALA A 206 0.70 -4.81 1.63
N ALA A 207 0.34 -3.94 0.69
CA ALA A 207 -0.86 -4.11 -0.12
C ALA A 207 -0.83 -5.40 -0.93
N CYS A 208 0.30 -5.74 -1.56
CA CYS A 208 0.48 -7.00 -2.28
C CYS A 208 0.35 -8.22 -1.35
N ALA A 209 0.88 -8.17 -0.13
CA ALA A 209 0.74 -9.25 0.85
C ALA A 209 -0.72 -9.40 1.29
N ALA A 210 -1.40 -8.29 1.60
CA ALA A 210 -2.81 -8.28 1.94
C ALA A 210 -3.68 -8.81 0.80
N ALA A 211 -3.44 -8.38 -0.44
CA ALA A 211 -4.16 -8.85 -1.63
C ALA A 211 -4.06 -10.37 -1.82
N ARG A 212 -2.89 -10.98 -1.55
CA ARG A 212 -2.73 -12.46 -1.61
C ARG A 212 -3.59 -13.18 -0.58
N VAL A 213 -3.71 -12.64 0.62
CA VAL A 213 -4.60 -13.20 1.66
C VAL A 213 -6.06 -13.05 1.24
N LEU A 214 -6.46 -11.88 0.75
CA LEU A 214 -7.81 -11.63 0.29
C LEU A 214 -8.19 -12.53 -0.90
N SER A 215 -7.30 -12.70 -1.88
CA SER A 215 -7.52 -13.62 -3.01
C SER A 215 -7.71 -15.09 -2.56
N LEU A 216 -6.90 -15.53 -1.58
CA LEU A 216 -7.07 -16.87 -1.00
C LEU A 216 -8.43 -17.02 -0.33
N LEU A 217 -8.85 -16.04 0.48
CA LEU A 217 -10.15 -16.06 1.16
C LEU A 217 -11.32 -16.03 0.17
N GLU A 218 -11.23 -15.22 -0.88
CA GLU A 218 -12.25 -15.17 -1.93
C GLU A 218 -12.37 -16.52 -2.65
N SER A 219 -11.26 -17.14 -3.04
CA SER A 219 -11.27 -18.46 -3.68
C SER A 219 -11.91 -19.56 -2.80
N MET A 220 -11.72 -19.47 -1.48
CA MET A 220 -12.36 -20.40 -0.52
C MET A 220 -13.86 -20.14 -0.35
N ARG A 221 -14.32 -18.90 -0.51
CA ARG A 221 -15.75 -18.52 -0.45
C ARG A 221 -16.50 -18.93 -1.71
N THR A 222 -15.87 -18.81 -2.88
CA THR A 222 -16.47 -19.18 -4.18
C THR A 222 -16.48 -20.70 -4.42
N ALA A 223 -15.64 -21.46 -3.71
CA ALA A 223 -15.61 -22.93 -3.79
C ALA A 223 -16.68 -23.63 -2.92
N ARG A 224 -17.46 -22.89 -2.17
CA ARG A 224 -18.59 -23.38 -1.33
C ARG A 224 -19.92 -23.16 -2.01
#